data_82242410c5120a02042a92e54ff4c989
#
_entry.id   82242410c5120a02042a92e54ff4c989
#
_cell.length_a   1.000
_cell.length_b   1.000
_cell.length_c   1.000
_cell.angle_alpha   90.00
_cell.angle_beta   90.00
_cell.angle_gamma   90.00
#
_symmetry.space_group_name_H-M   'P 1'
#
loop_
_entity.id
_entity.type
_entity.pdbx_description
1 polymer ?
#
loop_
_entity_poly.entity_id
_entity_poly.type
_entity_poly.pdbx_seq_one_letter_code
_entity_poly.pdbx_strand_id
1 'polypeptide(L)'
;RVVICGAISQYNNRNNVRGPSNYLSLLVNRATMQGMVVFDWTSRYGEAAKVLGTWLAQGRLKSREDIYVGIENFPQTYKRLFTGEKLGKLVLKIIED
;
A
#
# COMPACT_ATOMS: atom_id res chain seq x y z
N ARG A 1 5.73 -6.34 -15.94
CA ARG A 1 5.31 -7.19 -14.80
C ARG A 1 4.42 -6.40 -13.86
N VAL A 2 3.41 -7.04 -13.31
CA VAL A 2 2.55 -6.51 -12.26
C VAL A 2 2.72 -7.38 -11.02
N VAL A 3 2.98 -6.76 -9.87
CA VAL A 3 3.11 -7.46 -8.59
C VAL A 3 1.94 -7.04 -7.70
N ILE A 4 1.13 -8.02 -7.27
CA ILE A 4 -0.01 -7.79 -6.39
C ILE A 4 0.46 -7.95 -4.96
N CYS A 5 0.51 -6.83 -4.21
CA CYS A 5 0.96 -6.79 -2.81
C CYS A 5 -0.18 -6.73 -1.80
N GLY A 6 -1.40 -6.51 -2.25
CA GLY A 6 -2.59 -6.41 -1.41
C GLY A 6 -3.83 -6.04 -2.22
N ALA A 7 -4.98 -6.14 -1.60
CA ALA A 7 -6.28 -5.91 -2.24
C ALA A 7 -7.29 -5.30 -1.27
N ILE A 8 -6.91 -4.21 -0.58
CA ILE A 8 -7.75 -3.57 0.44
C ILE A 8 -9.14 -3.17 -0.07
N SER A 9 -9.26 -2.82 -1.33
CA SER A 9 -10.53 -2.54 -2.00
C SER A 9 -11.50 -3.73 -2.00
N GLN A 10 -11.00 -4.96 -1.78
CA GLN A 10 -11.78 -6.19 -1.79
C GLN A 10 -11.96 -6.82 -0.41
N TYR A 11 -11.35 -6.28 0.65
CA TYR A 11 -11.37 -6.91 1.99
C TYR A 11 -12.78 -7.02 2.58
N ASN A 12 -13.65 -6.08 2.26
CA ASN A 12 -15.05 -6.09 2.69
C ASN A 12 -16.00 -6.80 1.71
N ASN A 13 -15.48 -7.36 0.61
CA ASN A 13 -16.27 -7.99 -0.44
C ASN A 13 -15.77 -9.40 -0.76
N ARG A 14 -15.48 -10.19 0.27
CA ARG A 14 -14.83 -11.50 0.16
C ARG A 14 -15.63 -12.52 -0.66
N ASN A 15 -16.96 -12.42 -0.66
CA ASN A 15 -17.83 -13.34 -1.39
C ASN A 15 -18.01 -12.96 -2.87
N ASN A 16 -17.55 -11.79 -3.28
CA ASN A 16 -17.69 -11.30 -4.65
C ASN A 16 -16.47 -10.45 -5.02
N VAL A 17 -15.29 -11.04 -4.92
CA VAL A 17 -14.02 -10.38 -5.26
C VAL A 17 -14.02 -10.02 -6.73
N ARG A 18 -13.72 -8.74 -7.03
CA ARG A 18 -13.61 -8.24 -8.40
C ARG A 18 -12.14 -8.01 -8.74
N GLY A 19 -11.71 -8.60 -9.84
CA GLY A 19 -10.41 -8.34 -10.45
C GLY A 19 -10.46 -7.21 -11.47
N PRO A 20 -9.33 -6.88 -12.08
CA PRO A 20 -9.26 -5.89 -13.15
C PRO A 20 -10.05 -6.37 -14.38
N SER A 21 -10.93 -5.52 -14.89
CA SER A 21 -11.75 -5.84 -16.07
C SER A 21 -10.92 -5.95 -17.36
N ASN A 22 -9.75 -5.33 -17.37
CA ASN A 22 -8.84 -5.31 -18.51
C ASN A 22 -7.71 -6.37 -18.42
N TYR A 23 -7.90 -7.47 -17.68
CA TYR A 23 -6.85 -8.48 -17.49
C TYR A 23 -6.37 -9.10 -18.81
N LEU A 24 -7.18 -9.09 -19.86
CA LEU A 24 -6.79 -9.53 -21.20
C LEU A 24 -5.63 -8.72 -21.80
N SER A 25 -5.36 -7.53 -21.26
CA SER A 25 -4.17 -6.76 -21.60
C SER A 25 -2.86 -7.52 -21.29
N LEU A 26 -2.89 -8.46 -20.33
CA LEU A 26 -1.76 -9.31 -20.04
C LEU A 26 -1.40 -10.20 -21.24
N LEU A 27 -2.41 -10.76 -21.92
CA LEU A 27 -2.22 -11.58 -23.11
C LEU A 27 -1.60 -10.76 -24.24
N VAL A 28 -2.21 -9.62 -24.58
CA VAL A 28 -1.78 -8.78 -25.70
C VAL A 28 -0.35 -8.26 -25.50
N ASN A 29 -0.01 -7.87 -24.27
CA ASN A 29 1.30 -7.34 -23.92
C ASN A 29 2.31 -8.43 -23.50
N ARG A 30 1.93 -9.70 -23.50
CA ARG A 30 2.76 -10.81 -22.99
C ARG A 30 3.31 -10.52 -21.60
N ALA A 31 2.48 -9.89 -20.75
CA ALA A 31 2.83 -9.46 -19.42
C ALA A 31 2.58 -10.57 -18.38
N THR A 32 3.22 -10.46 -17.25
CA THR A 32 3.05 -11.34 -16.09
C THR A 32 2.39 -10.58 -14.95
N MET A 33 1.41 -11.20 -14.31
CA MET A 33 0.83 -10.74 -13.05
C MET A 33 1.07 -11.80 -11.99
N GLN A 34 1.63 -11.42 -10.84
CA GLN A 34 2.03 -12.36 -9.78
C GLN A 34 1.73 -11.79 -8.40
N GLY A 35 1.24 -12.63 -7.50
CA GLY A 35 1.10 -12.29 -6.09
C GLY A 35 2.46 -12.27 -5.38
N MET A 36 2.58 -11.42 -4.35
CA MET A 36 3.73 -11.35 -3.47
C MET A 36 3.26 -11.16 -2.02
N VAL A 37 3.87 -11.92 -1.13
CA VAL A 37 3.74 -11.71 0.32
C VAL A 37 5.11 -11.29 0.85
N VAL A 38 5.16 -10.12 1.50
CA VAL A 38 6.43 -9.52 1.96
C VAL A 38 7.17 -10.42 2.94
N PHE A 39 6.46 -11.25 3.71
CA PHE A 39 7.06 -12.16 4.69
C PHE A 39 7.95 -13.24 4.09
N ASP A 40 7.78 -13.57 2.82
CA ASP A 40 8.66 -14.50 2.09
C ASP A 40 10.09 -13.95 1.93
N TRP A 41 10.29 -12.66 2.20
CA TRP A 41 11.54 -11.93 2.00
C TRP A 41 12.14 -11.37 3.30
N THR A 42 11.78 -11.93 4.45
CA THR A 42 12.22 -11.43 5.76
C THR A 42 13.74 -11.30 5.89
N SER A 43 14.49 -12.24 5.33
CA SER A 43 15.95 -12.23 5.32
C SER A 43 16.57 -11.03 4.61
N ARG A 44 15.80 -10.36 3.73
CA ARG A 44 16.25 -9.21 2.94
C ARG A 44 15.75 -7.86 3.44
N TYR A 45 15.04 -7.81 4.56
CA TYR A 45 14.51 -6.55 5.09
C TYR A 45 15.60 -5.51 5.38
N GLY A 46 16.72 -5.93 5.96
CA GLY A 46 17.85 -5.03 6.24
C GLY A 46 18.46 -4.41 4.97
N GLU A 47 18.62 -5.21 3.92
CA GLU A 47 19.08 -4.75 2.62
C GLU A 47 18.10 -3.72 2.03
N ALA A 48 16.81 -4.07 2.01
CA ALA A 48 15.77 -3.20 1.48
C ALA A 48 15.68 -1.87 2.23
N ALA A 49 15.70 -1.90 3.57
CA ALA A 49 15.65 -0.71 4.41
C ALA A 49 16.85 0.24 4.13
N LYS A 50 18.05 -0.32 3.98
CA LYS A 50 19.25 0.46 3.65
C LYS A 50 19.12 1.15 2.28
N VAL A 51 18.67 0.43 1.26
CA VAL A 51 18.51 0.96 -0.10
C VAL A 51 17.43 2.05 -0.13
N LEU A 52 16.26 1.78 0.46
CA LEU A 52 15.15 2.73 0.51
C LEU A 52 15.51 3.99 1.31
N GLY A 53 16.19 3.83 2.46
CA GLY A 53 16.67 4.96 3.26
C GLY A 53 17.68 5.83 2.50
N THR A 54 18.58 5.20 1.75
CA THR A 54 19.52 5.93 0.89
C THR A 54 18.78 6.72 -0.19
N TRP A 55 17.79 6.13 -0.85
CA TRP A 55 17.01 6.83 -1.86
C TRP A 55 16.19 7.99 -1.31
N LEU A 56 15.63 7.84 -0.10
CA LEU A 56 14.95 8.93 0.60
C LEU A 56 15.92 10.08 0.88
N ALA A 57 17.09 9.79 1.46
CA ALA A 57 18.10 10.80 1.75
C ALA A 57 18.62 11.53 0.50
N GLN A 58 18.66 10.86 -0.64
CA GLN A 58 19.05 11.42 -1.93
C GLN A 58 17.89 12.13 -2.66
N GLY A 59 16.68 12.15 -2.12
CA GLY A 59 15.51 12.70 -2.79
C GLY A 59 15.03 11.91 -4.02
N ARG A 60 15.57 10.71 -4.25
CA ARG A 60 15.18 9.81 -5.34
C ARG A 60 13.88 9.08 -5.07
N LEU A 61 13.54 8.90 -3.81
CA LEU A 61 12.28 8.37 -3.33
C LEU A 61 11.57 9.44 -2.51
N LYS A 62 10.29 9.62 -2.76
CA LYS A 62 9.45 10.54 -2.00
C LYS A 62 8.43 9.72 -1.22
N SER A 63 8.30 10.00 0.09
CA SER A 63 7.19 9.53 0.89
C SER A 63 6.11 10.61 1.01
N ARG A 64 4.89 10.17 1.19
CA ARG A 64 3.77 11.04 1.50
C ARG A 64 2.94 10.41 2.61
N GLU A 65 2.59 11.21 3.58
CA GLU A 65 1.77 10.82 4.72
C GLU A 65 0.54 11.71 4.81
N ASP A 66 -0.60 11.10 5.09
CA ASP A 66 -1.84 11.80 5.44
C ASP A 66 -2.03 11.64 6.95
N ILE A 67 -1.69 12.67 7.72
CA ILE A 67 -1.62 12.63 9.19
C ILE A 67 -2.89 13.24 9.77
N TYR A 68 -3.55 12.49 10.64
CA TYR A 68 -4.67 12.94 11.48
C TYR A 68 -4.23 12.90 12.94
N VAL A 69 -4.71 13.85 13.75
CA VAL A 69 -4.27 14.01 15.14
C VAL A 69 -5.44 13.70 16.08
N GLY A 70 -5.13 13.07 17.21
CA GLY A 70 -6.06 12.75 18.28
C GLY A 70 -6.70 11.36 18.15
N ILE A 71 -6.69 10.60 19.24
CA ILE A 71 -7.24 9.23 19.29
C ILE A 71 -8.75 9.21 18.99
N GLU A 72 -9.47 10.26 19.34
CA GLU A 72 -10.90 10.44 19.09
C GLU A 72 -11.24 10.40 17.59
N ASN A 73 -10.27 10.74 16.72
CA ASN A 73 -10.41 10.71 15.27
C ASN A 73 -10.17 9.32 14.65
N PHE A 74 -9.84 8.30 15.48
CA PHE A 74 -9.56 6.96 14.99
C PHE A 74 -10.68 6.37 14.11
N PRO A 75 -11.98 6.40 14.49
CA PRO A 75 -13.03 5.78 13.68
C PRO A 75 -13.14 6.41 12.29
N GLN A 76 -13.01 7.73 12.19
CA GLN A 76 -13.09 8.46 10.91
C GLN A 76 -11.85 8.20 10.06
N THR A 77 -10.67 8.25 10.68
CA THR A 77 -9.40 7.99 10.02
C THR A 77 -9.37 6.56 9.48
N TYR A 78 -9.80 5.57 10.27
CA TYR A 78 -9.85 4.18 9.86
C TYR A 78 -10.75 3.94 8.64
N LYS A 79 -11.91 4.59 8.57
CA LYS A 79 -12.81 4.48 7.42
C LYS A 79 -12.14 4.90 6.11
N ARG A 80 -11.23 5.90 6.15
CA ARG A 80 -10.52 6.39 4.96
C ARG A 80 -9.64 5.34 4.28
N LEU A 81 -9.26 4.28 4.99
CA LEU A 81 -8.58 3.13 4.38
C LEU A 81 -9.42 2.46 3.29
N PHE A 82 -10.74 2.49 3.43
CA PHE A 82 -11.68 1.76 2.57
C PHE A 82 -12.37 2.68 1.55
N THR A 83 -12.51 3.97 1.84
CA THR A 83 -13.16 4.93 0.94
C THR A 83 -12.25 5.47 -0.15
N GLY A 84 -10.94 5.24 -0.03
CA GLY A 84 -9.96 5.78 -0.97
C GLY A 84 -9.62 7.26 -0.77
N GLU A 85 -10.15 7.89 0.28
CA GLU A 85 -9.91 9.30 0.62
C GLU A 85 -8.53 9.51 1.27
N LYS A 86 -7.49 9.00 0.62
CA LYS A 86 -6.10 9.14 1.06
C LYS A 86 -5.18 9.15 -0.14
N LEU A 87 -4.09 9.89 -0.04
CA LEU A 87 -3.07 9.97 -1.09
C LEU A 87 -1.72 9.40 -0.67
N GLY A 88 -1.50 9.23 0.62
CA GLY A 88 -0.25 8.72 1.17
C GLY A 88 -0.46 7.62 2.20
N LYS A 89 0.54 7.42 3.04
CA LYS A 89 0.43 6.56 4.22
C LYS A 89 -0.51 7.23 5.21
N LEU A 90 -1.65 6.60 5.48
CA LEU A 90 -2.58 7.09 6.49
C LEU A 90 -2.01 6.84 7.88
N VAL A 91 -1.86 7.90 8.66
CA VAL A 91 -1.27 7.88 10.00
C VAL A 91 -2.21 8.60 10.97
N LEU A 92 -2.46 7.99 12.12
CA LEU A 92 -3.10 8.66 13.25
C LEU A 92 -2.02 8.95 14.31
N LYS A 93 -1.75 10.23 14.53
CA LYS A 93 -0.91 10.71 15.62
C LYS A 93 -1.77 10.82 16.88
N ILE A 94 -1.42 10.07 17.93
CA ILE A 94 -2.27 9.92 19.12
C ILE A 94 -2.13 11.11 20.06
N ILE A 95 -0.94 11.69 20.15
CA ILE A 95 -0.60 12.82 21.05
C ILE A 95 -0.06 13.96 20.19
N GLU A 96 -0.48 15.20 20.46
CA GLU A 96 0.21 16.38 19.94
C GLU A 96 1.53 16.55 20.71
N ASP A 97 2.61 16.82 20.01
CA ASP A 97 3.90 17.20 20.59
C ASP A 97 3.87 18.65 21.04
#